data_7fdf6c327690a57078f192f7941e7644
#
_entry.id   7fdf6c327690a57078f192f7941e7644
#
_cell.length_a   1.000
_cell.length_b   1.000
_cell.length_c   1.000
_cell.angle_alpha   90.00
_cell.angle_beta   90.00
_cell.angle_gamma   90.00
#
_symmetry.space_group_name_H-M   'P 1'
#
loop_
_entity.id
_entity.type
_entity.pdbx_description
1 polymer ?
#
loop_
_entity_poly.entity_id
_entity_poly.type
_entity_poly.pdbx_seq_one_letter_code
_entity_poly.pdbx_strand_id
1 'polypeptide(L)'
;MGTFVGVIIVLFVLGSMMALKPNGIDQRLDKLRMTARRLQLNPKLVSCPDWIKGKDNEYGRGMLGQYCLVLDDVQLPHTRYQVIDGQWRPDSSFIDTTKDDVKLTIPSTIRTNNSTNNNNTITKKTNFSLDKAPLDLPVSIEPFVKGLLTKANSIVIYWEDIAYVRPSSNPAYQQKLIEADLLVLKKQLEKWASEMQK
;
A
#
# COMPACT_ATOMS: atom_id res chain seq x y z
N MET A 1 -57.23 2.86 21.09
CA MET A 1 -56.31 1.77 20.68
C MET A 1 -55.52 2.10 19.43
N GLY A 2 -56.11 2.60 18.34
CA GLY A 2 -55.39 2.88 17.05
C GLY A 2 -54.26 3.91 17.13
N THR A 3 -54.44 5.00 17.91
CA THR A 3 -53.43 6.05 18.07
C THR A 3 -52.15 5.54 18.75
N PHE A 4 -52.26 4.62 19.70
CA PHE A 4 -51.13 4.04 20.41
C PHE A 4 -50.26 3.15 19.48
N VAL A 5 -50.90 2.35 18.62
CA VAL A 5 -50.21 1.53 17.60
C VAL A 5 -49.49 2.42 16.61
N GLY A 6 -50.12 3.54 16.17
CA GLY A 6 -49.47 4.49 15.26
C GLY A 6 -48.18 5.10 15.85
N VAL A 7 -48.22 5.50 17.13
CA VAL A 7 -47.04 6.06 17.83
C VAL A 7 -45.91 5.03 17.92
N ILE A 8 -46.20 3.75 18.22
CA ILE A 8 -45.19 2.69 18.28
C ILE A 8 -44.51 2.48 16.90
N ILE A 9 -45.32 2.46 15.82
CA ILE A 9 -44.77 2.28 14.47
C ILE A 9 -43.85 3.45 14.11
N VAL A 10 -44.25 4.70 14.41
CA VAL A 10 -43.42 5.90 14.14
C VAL A 10 -42.09 5.83 14.92
N LEU A 11 -42.16 5.48 16.23
CA LEU A 11 -40.93 5.33 17.05
C LEU A 11 -40.01 4.21 16.55
N PHE A 12 -40.58 3.11 16.08
CA PHE A 12 -39.80 2.02 15.50
C PHE A 12 -39.09 2.44 14.22
N VAL A 13 -39.79 3.15 13.31
CA VAL A 13 -39.21 3.66 12.07
C VAL A 13 -38.12 4.69 12.36
N LEU A 14 -38.38 5.65 13.27
CA LEU A 14 -37.37 6.65 13.68
C LEU A 14 -36.15 5.98 14.33
N GLY A 15 -36.37 4.98 15.20
CA GLY A 15 -35.29 4.23 15.84
C GLY A 15 -34.42 3.46 14.83
N SER A 16 -35.05 2.82 13.84
CA SER A 16 -34.31 2.13 12.78
C SER A 16 -33.54 3.07 11.86
N MET A 17 -34.06 4.25 11.54
CA MET A 17 -33.32 5.29 10.80
C MET A 17 -32.09 5.81 11.56
N MET A 18 -32.21 5.98 12.91
CA MET A 18 -31.07 6.39 13.72
C MET A 18 -30.00 5.31 13.83
N ALA A 19 -30.38 4.02 13.86
CA ALA A 19 -29.45 2.89 13.91
C ALA A 19 -28.65 2.72 12.61
N LEU A 20 -29.18 3.18 11.47
CA LEU A 20 -28.51 3.12 10.14
C LEU A 20 -27.55 4.28 9.88
N LYS A 21 -27.43 5.24 10.83
CA LYS A 21 -26.51 6.36 10.62
C LYS A 21 -25.07 5.89 10.54
N PRO A 22 -24.36 6.11 9.41
CA PRO A 22 -22.99 5.65 9.27
C PRO A 22 -22.07 6.30 10.30
N ASN A 23 -21.12 5.52 10.82
CA ASN A 23 -20.16 5.99 11.79
C ASN A 23 -19.34 7.16 11.19
N GLY A 24 -19.01 8.17 11.97
CA GLY A 24 -18.21 9.31 11.52
C GLY A 24 -16.80 8.91 11.01
N ILE A 25 -16.26 7.78 11.48
CA ILE A 25 -14.99 7.23 10.99
C ILE A 25 -15.18 6.69 9.58
N ASP A 26 -16.24 5.95 9.29
CA ASP A 26 -16.54 5.41 7.97
C ASP A 26 -16.73 6.51 6.93
N GLN A 27 -17.43 7.58 7.28
CA GLN A 27 -17.59 8.75 6.40
C GLN A 27 -16.25 9.42 6.06
N ARG A 28 -15.35 9.55 7.04
CA ARG A 28 -14.00 10.09 6.81
C ARG A 28 -13.14 9.18 5.94
N LEU A 29 -13.24 7.87 6.18
CA LEU A 29 -12.52 6.85 5.41
C LEU A 29 -12.99 6.83 3.95
N ASP A 30 -14.31 6.88 3.73
CA ASP A 30 -14.88 6.96 2.39
C ASP A 30 -14.39 8.22 1.67
N LYS A 31 -14.39 9.37 2.34
CA LYS A 31 -13.89 10.61 1.75
C LYS A 31 -12.41 10.51 1.39
N LEU A 32 -11.58 9.94 2.26
CA LEU A 32 -10.16 9.68 1.99
C LEU A 32 -9.99 8.81 0.74
N ARG A 33 -10.69 7.68 0.68
CA ARG A 33 -10.60 6.73 -0.43
C ARG A 33 -11.17 7.28 -1.74
N MET A 34 -12.24 8.06 -1.68
CA MET A 34 -12.77 8.75 -2.85
C MET A 34 -11.78 9.78 -3.39
N THR A 35 -11.15 10.56 -2.50
CA THR A 35 -10.12 11.54 -2.90
C THR A 35 -8.92 10.82 -3.52
N ALA A 36 -8.46 9.70 -2.93
CA ALA A 36 -7.38 8.90 -3.48
C ALA A 36 -7.71 8.35 -4.89
N ARG A 37 -8.94 7.89 -5.13
CA ARG A 37 -9.38 7.44 -6.46
C ARG A 37 -9.33 8.57 -7.50
N ARG A 38 -9.76 9.78 -7.13
CA ARG A 38 -9.64 10.96 -8.02
C ARG A 38 -8.19 11.27 -8.38
N LEU A 39 -7.26 11.00 -7.47
CA LEU A 39 -5.83 11.15 -7.67
C LEU A 39 -5.17 9.92 -8.33
N GLN A 40 -5.95 8.94 -8.78
CA GLN A 40 -5.47 7.71 -9.43
C GLN A 40 -4.65 6.77 -8.51
N LEU A 41 -4.79 6.89 -7.21
CA LEU A 41 -4.09 6.06 -6.21
C LEU A 41 -4.80 4.72 -5.91
N ASN A 42 -5.86 4.35 -6.59
CA ASN A 42 -6.57 3.07 -6.55
C ASN A 42 -6.60 2.38 -5.16
N PRO A 43 -7.28 2.95 -4.15
CA PRO A 43 -7.30 2.39 -2.80
C PRO A 43 -8.07 1.06 -2.74
N LYS A 44 -7.49 0.07 -2.07
CA LYS A 44 -8.11 -1.21 -1.74
C LYS A 44 -7.86 -1.52 -0.27
N LEU A 45 -8.76 -2.28 0.35
CA LEU A 45 -8.56 -2.84 1.67
C LEU A 45 -8.06 -4.29 1.51
N VAL A 46 -6.92 -4.59 2.10
CA VAL A 46 -6.29 -5.91 2.01
C VAL A 46 -5.84 -6.40 3.38
N SER A 47 -5.74 -7.71 3.56
CA SER A 47 -5.04 -8.26 4.72
C SER A 47 -3.57 -7.88 4.68
N CYS A 48 -2.96 -7.67 5.85
CA CYS A 48 -1.54 -7.37 5.94
C CYS A 48 -0.72 -8.48 5.27
N PRO A 49 0.14 -8.16 4.30
CA PRO A 49 1.01 -9.14 3.67
C PRO A 49 2.00 -9.75 4.67
N ASP A 50 2.30 -11.05 4.56
CA ASP A 50 3.16 -11.79 5.49
C ASP A 50 4.60 -11.24 5.57
N TRP A 51 5.06 -10.55 4.55
CA TRP A 51 6.40 -9.95 4.49
C TRP A 51 6.50 -8.62 5.23
N ILE A 52 5.38 -7.97 5.56
CA ILE A 52 5.36 -6.75 6.38
C ILE A 52 5.42 -7.18 7.85
N LYS A 53 6.61 -7.04 8.44
CA LYS A 53 6.88 -7.36 9.85
C LYS A 53 7.20 -6.06 10.59
N GLY A 54 6.82 -5.97 11.85
CA GLY A 54 7.11 -4.81 12.69
C GLY A 54 6.36 -4.87 14.00
N LYS A 55 6.69 -4.02 14.98
CA LYS A 55 6.06 -4.00 16.30
C LYS A 55 4.53 -3.89 16.23
N ASP A 56 4.03 -3.11 15.27
CA ASP A 56 2.59 -2.88 15.11
C ASP A 56 1.89 -4.00 14.31
N ASN A 57 2.67 -4.90 13.71
CA ASN A 57 2.18 -6.05 12.94
C ASN A 57 2.43 -7.39 13.65
N GLU A 58 2.69 -7.39 14.95
CA GLU A 58 2.99 -8.61 15.72
C GLU A 58 1.98 -9.74 15.51
N TYR A 59 0.80 -9.42 15.02
CA TYR A 59 -0.27 -10.41 14.85
C TYR A 59 -0.63 -10.68 13.38
N GLY A 60 -0.04 -10.00 12.39
CA GLY A 60 -0.23 -10.26 10.96
C GLY A 60 -1.69 -10.28 10.47
N ARG A 61 -2.64 -9.82 11.28
CA ARG A 61 -4.08 -9.96 11.05
C ARG A 61 -4.80 -8.64 10.79
N GLY A 62 -4.07 -7.53 10.81
CA GLY A 62 -4.65 -6.22 10.54
C GLY A 62 -5.01 -6.05 9.07
N MET A 63 -6.09 -5.32 8.82
CA MET A 63 -6.42 -4.87 7.46
C MET A 63 -5.67 -3.57 7.18
N LEU A 64 -4.98 -3.51 6.05
CA LEU A 64 -4.26 -2.32 5.58
C LEU A 64 -4.94 -1.71 4.37
N GLY A 65 -4.84 -0.40 4.24
CA GLY A 65 -5.12 0.30 3.00
C GLY A 65 -3.95 0.08 2.04
N GLN A 66 -4.23 -0.52 0.91
CA GLN A 66 -3.33 -0.65 -0.23
C GLN A 66 -3.65 0.45 -1.23
N TYR A 67 -2.70 1.36 -1.48
CA TYR A 67 -2.85 2.43 -2.46
C TYR A 67 -1.87 2.18 -3.60
N CYS A 68 -2.41 1.98 -4.80
CA CYS A 68 -1.65 1.59 -5.99
C CYS A 68 -1.65 2.71 -7.01
N LEU A 69 -0.48 3.18 -7.40
CA LEU A 69 -0.28 4.06 -8.54
C LEU A 69 0.22 3.21 -9.72
N VAL A 70 -0.53 3.24 -10.80
CA VAL A 70 -0.15 2.61 -12.08
C VAL A 70 0.49 3.67 -12.95
N LEU A 71 1.60 3.32 -13.56
CA LEU A 71 2.39 4.20 -14.42
C LEU A 71 2.34 3.69 -15.86
N ASP A 72 2.13 4.60 -16.80
CA ASP A 72 2.13 4.25 -18.21
C ASP A 72 3.58 4.13 -18.72
N ASP A 73 3.84 3.15 -19.58
CA ASP A 73 5.12 2.92 -20.25
C ASP A 73 6.36 2.75 -19.35
N VAL A 74 6.14 2.33 -18.09
CA VAL A 74 7.18 2.16 -17.07
C VAL A 74 7.32 0.70 -16.70
N GLN A 75 8.54 0.19 -16.64
CA GLN A 75 8.82 -1.13 -16.08
C GLN A 75 9.69 -0.99 -14.84
N LEU A 76 9.09 -1.21 -13.67
CA LEU A 76 9.76 -1.15 -12.39
C LEU A 76 10.32 -2.52 -11.98
N PRO A 77 11.45 -2.55 -11.27
CA PRO A 77 11.95 -3.77 -10.66
C PRO A 77 10.97 -4.28 -9.60
N HIS A 78 10.90 -5.58 -9.40
CA HIS A 78 10.11 -6.14 -8.32
C HIS A 78 10.89 -5.99 -7.01
N THR A 79 10.46 -5.05 -6.15
CA THR A 79 11.10 -4.80 -4.86
C THR A 79 10.06 -4.69 -3.75
N ARG A 80 10.47 -5.06 -2.52
CA ARG A 80 9.66 -4.99 -1.31
C ARG A 80 10.44 -4.28 -0.22
N TYR A 81 9.84 -3.26 0.36
CA TYR A 81 10.37 -2.53 1.49
C TYR A 81 9.33 -2.47 2.59
N GLN A 82 9.74 -2.71 3.82
CA GLN A 82 8.93 -2.54 5.02
C GLN A 82 9.45 -1.36 5.83
N VAL A 83 8.61 -0.78 6.66
CA VAL A 83 9.01 0.28 7.58
C VAL A 83 9.35 -0.32 8.93
N ILE A 84 10.59 -0.12 9.38
CA ILE A 84 11.08 -0.52 10.70
C ILE A 84 11.78 0.69 11.30
N ASP A 85 11.37 1.08 12.51
CA ASP A 85 11.92 2.23 13.25
C ASP A 85 11.95 3.52 12.41
N GLY A 86 10.88 3.79 11.66
CA GLY A 86 10.72 4.98 10.82
C GLY A 86 11.62 5.03 9.57
N GLN A 87 12.22 3.92 9.19
CA GLN A 87 13.09 3.82 8.02
C GLN A 87 12.65 2.68 7.11
N TRP A 88 12.93 2.84 5.83
CA TRP A 88 12.74 1.77 4.85
C TRP A 88 13.77 0.65 5.06
N ARG A 89 13.30 -0.59 5.04
CA ARG A 89 14.13 -1.80 5.09
C ARG A 89 13.71 -2.77 4.00
N PRO A 90 14.63 -3.27 3.19
CA PRO A 90 14.32 -4.27 2.19
C PRO A 90 13.84 -5.56 2.87
N ASP A 91 12.91 -6.27 2.24
CA ASP A 91 12.50 -7.59 2.68
C ASP A 91 13.63 -8.59 2.42
N SER A 92 14.27 -9.08 3.48
CA SER A 92 15.40 -10.00 3.42
C SER A 92 15.01 -11.34 2.77
N SER A 93 13.78 -11.80 2.98
CA SER A 93 13.30 -13.07 2.40
C SER A 93 13.18 -13.01 0.88
N PHE A 94 12.99 -11.82 0.32
CA PHE A 94 12.90 -11.60 -1.12
C PHE A 94 14.27 -11.52 -1.80
N ILE A 95 15.27 -11.00 -1.07
CA ILE A 95 16.65 -10.87 -1.62
C ILE A 95 17.31 -12.23 -1.80
N ASP A 96 17.03 -13.18 -0.91
CA ASP A 96 17.63 -14.52 -0.98
C ASP A 96 17.10 -15.33 -2.17
N THR A 97 15.81 -15.19 -2.52
CA THR A 97 15.21 -15.89 -3.67
C THR A 97 15.79 -15.42 -5.01
N THR A 98 16.21 -14.16 -5.13
CA THR A 98 16.84 -13.64 -6.35
C THR A 98 18.33 -14.02 -6.50
N LYS A 99 18.98 -14.47 -5.42
CA LYS A 99 20.37 -14.95 -5.47
C LYS A 99 20.49 -16.45 -5.81
N ASP A 100 19.47 -17.23 -5.46
CA ASP A 100 19.50 -18.68 -5.68
C ASP A 100 19.19 -19.09 -7.13
N ASP A 101 18.53 -18.23 -7.92
CA ASP A 101 18.27 -18.49 -9.34
C ASP A 101 19.53 -18.42 -10.25
N VAL A 102 20.72 -18.12 -9.68
CA VAL A 102 21.98 -18.05 -10.44
C VAL A 102 22.87 -19.29 -10.20
N LYS A 103 22.47 -20.24 -9.35
CA LYS A 103 23.25 -21.44 -9.07
C LYS A 103 22.55 -22.74 -9.53
N LEU A 104 22.16 -22.79 -10.80
CA LEU A 104 21.89 -24.05 -11.48
C LEU A 104 23.23 -24.63 -11.87
N THR A 105 23.73 -25.51 -11.01
CA THR A 105 24.79 -26.47 -11.32
C THR A 105 24.31 -27.39 -12.44
N ILE A 106 24.80 -27.17 -13.66
CA ILE A 106 24.59 -28.06 -14.79
C ILE A 106 25.46 -29.30 -14.54
N PRO A 107 24.91 -30.51 -14.40
CA PRO A 107 25.71 -31.73 -14.56
C PRO A 107 26.11 -31.85 -16.02
N SER A 108 27.40 -31.81 -16.25
CA SER A 108 28.00 -32.11 -17.55
C SER A 108 27.62 -33.52 -17.99
N THR A 109 26.78 -33.66 -19.00
CA THR A 109 26.84 -34.64 -20.06
C THR A 109 25.58 -34.58 -20.91
N ILE A 110 25.70 -34.06 -22.13
CA ILE A 110 25.24 -34.56 -23.42
C ILE A 110 25.40 -33.45 -24.46
N ARG A 111 26.29 -33.76 -25.43
CA ARG A 111 26.42 -33.02 -26.69
C ARG A 111 25.14 -33.19 -27.50
N THR A 112 24.56 -32.11 -28.04
CA THR A 112 24.24 -31.99 -29.48
C THR A 112 23.68 -30.59 -29.80
N ASN A 113 24.37 -29.93 -30.70
CA ASN A 113 24.03 -29.03 -31.81
C ASN A 113 22.83 -28.06 -31.74
N ASN A 114 23.20 -26.77 -31.93
CA ASN A 114 22.53 -25.76 -32.73
C ASN A 114 21.10 -25.34 -32.37
N SER A 115 20.97 -24.18 -31.72
CA SER A 115 20.23 -23.07 -32.32
C SER A 115 20.47 -21.79 -31.51
N THR A 116 20.93 -20.77 -32.21
CA THR A 116 21.16 -19.41 -31.76
C THR A 116 19.82 -18.75 -31.41
N ASN A 117 19.57 -18.47 -30.14
CA ASN A 117 18.65 -17.42 -29.73
C ASN A 117 19.23 -16.71 -28.51
N ASN A 118 19.98 -15.65 -28.80
CA ASN A 118 20.44 -14.67 -27.82
C ASN A 118 19.26 -13.85 -27.31
N ASN A 119 18.55 -14.33 -26.32
CA ASN A 119 17.75 -13.50 -25.46
C ASN A 119 18.60 -13.06 -24.28
N ASN A 120 19.52 -12.12 -24.53
CA ASN A 120 20.16 -11.35 -23.48
C ASN A 120 19.11 -10.48 -22.83
N THR A 121 18.37 -10.99 -21.86
CA THR A 121 17.63 -10.19 -20.91
C THR A 121 18.67 -9.54 -20.01
N ILE A 122 19.16 -8.36 -20.45
CA ILE A 122 20.02 -7.51 -19.65
C ILE A 122 19.13 -7.01 -18.51
N THR A 123 19.16 -7.68 -17.38
CA THR A 123 18.66 -7.14 -16.12
C THR A 123 19.52 -5.94 -15.76
N LYS A 124 19.07 -4.76 -16.17
CA LYS A 124 19.68 -3.50 -15.77
C LYS A 124 19.71 -3.46 -14.26
N LYS A 125 20.89 -3.57 -13.66
CA LYS A 125 21.11 -3.49 -12.22
C LYS A 125 20.83 -2.04 -11.83
N THR A 126 19.60 -1.76 -11.40
CA THR A 126 19.25 -0.43 -10.93
C THR A 126 19.94 -0.18 -9.59
N ASN A 127 20.72 0.88 -9.48
CA ASN A 127 21.42 1.28 -8.24
C ASN A 127 20.46 1.92 -7.21
N PHE A 128 19.16 1.88 -7.44
CA PHE A 128 18.17 2.44 -6.53
C PHE A 128 17.99 1.54 -5.32
N SER A 129 18.16 2.09 -4.13
CA SER A 129 17.88 1.44 -2.87
C SER A 129 17.32 2.42 -1.88
N LEU A 130 16.21 2.06 -1.23
CA LEU A 130 15.63 2.81 -0.11
C LEU A 130 16.15 2.32 1.25
N ASP A 131 17.10 1.37 1.28
CA ASP A 131 17.58 0.84 2.56
C ASP A 131 18.12 1.94 3.47
N LYS A 132 17.58 2.00 4.69
CA LYS A 132 17.86 3.03 5.70
C LYS A 132 17.50 4.47 5.29
N ALA A 133 16.83 4.66 4.16
CA ALA A 133 16.33 5.97 3.80
C ALA A 133 15.17 6.38 4.72
N PRO A 134 15.02 7.68 5.03
CA PRO A 134 13.82 8.21 5.68
C PRO A 134 12.61 7.98 4.77
N LEU A 135 11.40 7.98 5.35
CA LEU A 135 10.20 7.75 4.57
C LEU A 135 9.94 8.85 3.53
N ASP A 136 10.35 10.09 3.84
CA ASP A 136 10.18 11.27 2.97
C ASP A 136 8.72 11.45 2.51
N LEU A 137 7.80 11.22 3.45
CA LEU A 137 6.35 11.25 3.27
C LEU A 137 5.72 12.38 4.10
N PRO A 138 4.46 12.78 3.83
CA PRO A 138 3.76 13.73 4.68
C PRO A 138 3.76 13.27 6.15
N VAL A 139 4.12 14.16 7.06
CA VAL A 139 4.20 13.87 8.52
C VAL A 139 2.88 13.32 9.06
N SER A 140 1.74 13.69 8.43
CA SER A 140 0.41 13.21 8.77
C SER A 140 0.17 11.74 8.38
N ILE A 141 0.84 11.22 7.34
CA ILE A 141 0.71 9.86 6.80
C ILE A 141 1.84 8.96 7.31
N GLU A 142 3.04 9.50 7.44
CA GLU A 142 4.28 8.77 7.76
C GLU A 142 4.15 7.76 8.92
N PRO A 143 3.52 8.07 10.08
CA PRO A 143 3.42 7.14 11.21
C PRO A 143 2.60 5.88 10.90
N PHE A 144 1.74 5.95 9.88
CA PHE A 144 0.81 4.88 9.52
C PHE A 144 1.30 4.00 8.38
N VAL A 145 2.42 4.35 7.74
CA VAL A 145 2.98 3.59 6.62
C VAL A 145 3.68 2.33 7.11
N LYS A 146 3.44 1.21 6.45
CA LYS A 146 3.96 -0.11 6.80
C LYS A 146 4.86 -0.72 5.74
N GLY A 147 4.61 -0.47 4.46
CA GLY A 147 5.43 -1.06 3.41
C GLY A 147 5.21 -0.47 2.02
N LEU A 148 6.15 -0.77 1.14
CA LEU A 148 6.17 -0.38 -0.26
C LEU A 148 6.47 -1.60 -1.12
N LEU A 149 5.72 -1.77 -2.20
CA LEU A 149 5.92 -2.83 -3.19
C LEU A 149 5.98 -2.20 -4.57
N THR A 150 6.99 -2.57 -5.36
CA THR A 150 7.01 -2.24 -6.78
C THR A 150 6.94 -3.53 -7.60
N LYS A 151 6.16 -3.50 -8.67
CA LYS A 151 6.03 -4.64 -9.57
C LYS A 151 5.52 -4.19 -10.94
N ALA A 152 6.20 -4.60 -12.00
CA ALA A 152 5.84 -4.25 -13.36
C ALA A 152 5.71 -2.73 -13.56
N ASN A 153 4.52 -2.21 -13.83
CA ASN A 153 4.24 -0.80 -14.02
C ASN A 153 3.52 -0.15 -12.83
N SER A 154 3.64 -0.74 -11.65
CA SER A 154 2.91 -0.24 -10.48
C SER A 154 3.79 -0.09 -9.25
N ILE A 155 3.51 0.96 -8.50
CA ILE A 155 4.05 1.20 -7.17
C ILE A 155 2.91 1.22 -6.16
N VAL A 156 3.06 0.46 -5.09
CA VAL A 156 2.01 0.20 -4.10
C VAL A 156 2.52 0.53 -2.72
N ILE A 157 1.79 1.36 -2.00
CA ILE A 157 2.04 1.65 -0.59
C ILE A 157 0.98 0.98 0.29
N TYR A 158 1.42 0.40 1.40
CA TYR A 158 0.58 -0.21 2.43
C TYR A 158 0.62 0.65 3.68
N TRP A 159 -0.54 1.05 4.19
CA TRP A 159 -0.65 1.89 5.36
C TRP A 159 -1.98 1.71 6.11
N GLU A 160 -2.02 2.15 7.35
CA GLU A 160 -3.21 2.09 8.21
C GLU A 160 -4.12 3.30 7.96
N ASP A 161 -4.84 3.32 6.85
CA ASP A 161 -5.73 4.42 6.46
C ASP A 161 -6.87 4.65 7.47
N ILE A 162 -7.32 3.60 8.17
CA ILE A 162 -8.30 3.70 9.25
C ILE A 162 -7.70 4.45 10.46
N ALA A 163 -6.45 4.17 10.81
CA ALA A 163 -5.76 4.85 11.91
C ALA A 163 -5.54 6.33 11.61
N TYR A 164 -5.21 6.66 10.35
CA TYR A 164 -5.07 8.05 9.88
C TYR A 164 -6.34 8.89 10.10
N VAL A 165 -7.53 8.35 9.81
CA VAL A 165 -8.81 9.08 9.94
C VAL A 165 -9.41 9.03 11.34
N ARG A 166 -8.88 8.17 12.23
CA ARG A 166 -9.40 7.98 13.59
C ARG A 166 -8.83 9.02 14.55
N PRO A 167 -9.68 9.82 15.25
CA PRO A 167 -9.20 10.86 16.15
C PRO A 167 -8.35 10.36 17.32
N SER A 168 -8.58 9.14 17.78
CA SER A 168 -7.79 8.54 18.87
C SER A 168 -6.36 8.18 18.46
N SER A 169 -6.13 7.85 17.19
CA SER A 169 -4.80 7.52 16.65
C SER A 169 -4.12 8.75 16.04
N ASN A 170 -4.90 9.68 15.49
CA ASN A 170 -4.43 10.89 14.84
C ASN A 170 -5.19 12.13 15.34
N PRO A 171 -4.82 12.70 16.49
CA PRO A 171 -5.47 13.90 17.02
C PRO A 171 -5.34 15.12 16.08
N ALA A 172 -4.29 15.16 15.27
CA ALA A 172 -4.03 16.24 14.33
C ALA A 172 -4.82 16.11 13.00
N TYR A 173 -5.64 15.08 12.85
CA TYR A 173 -6.42 14.85 11.64
C TYR A 173 -7.29 16.05 11.27
N GLN A 174 -7.14 16.53 10.05
CA GLN A 174 -7.98 17.58 9.47
C GLN A 174 -8.48 17.13 8.10
N GLN A 175 -9.78 17.05 7.96
CA GLN A 175 -10.41 16.60 6.71
C GLN A 175 -10.03 17.45 5.48
N LYS A 176 -9.73 18.74 5.67
CA LYS A 176 -9.30 19.65 4.60
C LYS A 176 -7.90 19.37 4.07
N LEU A 177 -7.06 18.67 4.85
CA LEU A 177 -5.67 18.35 4.46
C LEU A 177 -5.55 17.05 3.66
N ILE A 178 -6.61 16.22 3.61
CA ILE A 178 -6.59 14.90 2.94
C ILE A 178 -6.07 15.01 1.50
N GLU A 179 -6.57 15.98 0.74
CA GLU A 179 -6.19 16.12 -0.66
C GLU A 179 -4.73 16.56 -0.82
N ALA A 180 -4.26 17.50 0.02
CA ALA A 180 -2.87 17.95 0.03
C ALA A 180 -1.93 16.79 0.41
N ASP A 181 -2.23 16.04 1.46
CA ASP A 181 -1.45 14.90 1.92
C ASP A 181 -1.35 13.81 0.86
N LEU A 182 -2.47 13.47 0.22
CA LEU A 182 -2.49 12.47 -0.86
C LEU A 182 -1.77 12.94 -2.12
N LEU A 183 -1.80 14.25 -2.44
CA LEU A 183 -1.02 14.81 -3.56
C LEU A 183 0.48 14.71 -3.29
N VAL A 184 0.94 15.00 -2.07
CA VAL A 184 2.34 14.84 -1.70
C VAL A 184 2.74 13.37 -1.75
N LEU A 185 1.90 12.47 -1.22
CA LEU A 185 2.10 11.02 -1.32
C LEU A 185 2.24 10.59 -2.79
N LYS A 186 1.34 11.01 -3.67
CA LYS A 186 1.38 10.67 -5.10
C LYS A 186 2.69 11.13 -5.75
N LYS A 187 3.08 12.38 -5.53
CA LYS A 187 4.33 12.93 -6.06
C LYS A 187 5.57 12.16 -5.59
N GLN A 188 5.56 11.72 -4.34
CA GLN A 188 6.66 10.92 -3.81
C GLN A 188 6.73 9.53 -4.44
N LEU A 189 5.58 8.88 -4.68
CA LEU A 189 5.54 7.62 -5.40
C LEU A 189 6.03 7.76 -6.85
N GLU A 190 5.64 8.83 -7.54
CA GLU A 190 6.11 9.16 -8.90
C GLU A 190 7.64 9.42 -8.92
N LYS A 191 8.16 10.15 -7.93
CA LYS A 191 9.59 10.40 -7.77
C LYS A 191 10.37 9.09 -7.62
N TRP A 192 9.97 8.22 -6.68
CA TRP A 192 10.63 6.92 -6.50
C TRP A 192 10.57 6.05 -7.75
N ALA A 193 9.43 6.03 -8.44
CA ALA A 193 9.30 5.30 -9.69
C ALA A 193 10.27 5.81 -10.76
N SER A 194 10.44 7.12 -10.88
CA SER A 194 11.39 7.72 -11.83
C SER A 194 12.87 7.45 -11.48
N GLU A 195 13.19 7.37 -10.19
CA GLU A 195 14.53 7.03 -9.71
C GLU A 195 14.88 5.57 -9.93
N MET A 196 13.89 4.66 -9.83
CA MET A 196 14.07 3.23 -10.10
C MET A 196 14.31 2.90 -11.58
N GLN A 197 13.99 3.81 -12.50
CA GLN A 197 14.20 3.62 -13.95
C GLN A 197 15.59 4.03 -14.43
N LYS A 198 16.29 4.87 -13.68
CA LYS A 198 17.64 5.35 -14.00
C LYS A 198 18.69 4.29 -13.69
#